data_43616e4ade1ef5af8cb1b2d887a80c13
#
_entry.id   43616e4ade1ef5af8cb1b2d887a80c13
#
_cell.length_a   1.000
_cell.length_b   1.000
_cell.length_c   1.000
_cell.angle_alpha   90.00
_cell.angle_beta   90.00
_cell.angle_gamma   90.00
#
_symmetry.space_group_name_H-M   'P 1'
#
loop_
_entity.id
_entity.type
_entity.pdbx_description
1 polymer ?
#
loop_
_entity_poly.entity_id
_entity_poly.type
_entity_poly.pdbx_seq_one_letter_code
_entity_poly.pdbx_strand_id
1 'polypeptide(L)'
;MTRPLTVAILLISIVPLFAQGQQPNVAKLKADAQKVVSVISEDKAKTQAYCQIAKISEQVDQAAREKDRKKAEELVQKINELEKQLGPEYLALVEALFNNNNMDLNSEDFEEIVSMFDRFDESCRH
;
A
#
# COMPACT_ATOMS: atom_id res chain seq x y z
N MET A 1 -43.79 28.77 -27.81
CA MET A 1 -43.48 28.54 -27.49
C MET A 1 -42.60 27.94 -27.33
N THR A 2 -42.00 27.53 -27.02
CA THR A 2 -41.15 27.06 -26.96
C THR A 2 -40.35 26.83 -26.25
N ARG A 3 -39.83 26.53 -25.68
CA ARG A 3 -39.17 26.31 -25.04
C ARG A 3 -38.56 25.35 -24.61
N PRO A 4 -38.31 24.82 -24.43
CA PRO A 4 -38.01 23.84 -23.98
C PRO A 4 -36.77 23.37 -24.17
N LEU A 5 -36.14 23.23 -24.13
CA LEU A 5 -35.14 22.87 -24.45
C LEU A 5 -34.10 22.83 -23.73
N THR A 6 -33.88 23.18 -22.89
CA THR A 6 -32.82 23.27 -22.13
C THR A 6 -32.47 22.18 -21.32
N VAL A 7 -33.13 21.26 -21.17
CA VAL A 7 -32.87 20.20 -20.28
C VAL A 7 -31.79 19.25 -20.63
N ALA A 8 -31.48 19.12 -21.85
CA ALA A 8 -30.55 18.12 -22.29
C ALA A 8 -29.14 18.29 -21.76
N ILE A 9 -28.83 19.46 -21.35
CA ILE A 9 -27.48 19.77 -20.98
C ILE A 9 -27.00 19.10 -19.70
N LEU A 10 -27.91 18.83 -18.80
CA LEU A 10 -27.54 18.30 -17.53
C LEU A 10 -26.97 16.91 -17.54
N LEU A 11 -27.29 16.17 -18.55
CA LEU A 11 -26.87 14.79 -18.61
C LEU A 11 -25.40 14.61 -18.81
N ILE A 12 -24.79 15.58 -19.37
CA ILE A 12 -23.38 15.46 -19.75
C ILE A 12 -22.45 15.45 -18.56
N SER A 13 -22.80 16.14 -17.52
CA SER A 13 -21.91 16.28 -16.40
C SER A 13 -21.70 15.03 -15.58
N ILE A 14 -22.55 14.07 -15.75
CA ILE A 14 -22.46 12.84 -14.94
C ILE A 14 -21.40 11.88 -15.44
N VAL A 15 -21.15 11.86 -16.72
CA VAL A 15 -20.26 10.88 -17.31
C VAL A 15 -18.84 10.92 -16.78
N PRO A 16 -18.23 12.08 -16.58
CA PRO A 16 -16.84 12.13 -16.09
C PRO A 16 -16.63 11.50 -14.74
N LEU A 17 -17.65 11.50 -13.92
CA LEU A 17 -17.52 10.97 -12.57
C LEU A 17 -17.30 9.47 -12.56
N PHE A 18 -17.92 8.76 -13.48
CA PHE A 18 -17.70 7.33 -13.55
C PHE A 18 -16.30 6.96 -14.00
N ALA A 19 -15.75 7.74 -14.90
CA ALA A 19 -14.42 7.46 -15.39
C ALA A 19 -13.38 7.59 -14.28
N GLN A 20 -13.58 8.55 -13.39
CA GLN A 20 -12.65 8.78 -12.30
C GLN A 20 -12.66 7.67 -11.27
N GLY A 21 -13.80 7.03 -11.08
CA GLY A 21 -13.93 5.97 -10.09
C GLY A 21 -13.18 4.70 -10.45
N GLN A 22 -12.77 4.55 -11.69
CA GLN A 22 -12.12 3.33 -12.14
C GLN A 22 -10.60 3.36 -11.98
N GLN A 23 -10.03 4.52 -11.78
CA GLN A 23 -8.59 4.67 -11.66
C GLN A 23 -8.16 4.74 -10.21
N PRO A 24 -7.00 4.15 -9.87
CA PRO A 24 -6.51 4.26 -8.51
C PRO A 24 -6.19 5.71 -8.19
N ASN A 25 -6.53 6.14 -7.00
CA ASN A 25 -6.22 7.48 -6.56
C ASN A 25 -4.81 7.51 -5.99
N VAL A 26 -3.84 7.80 -6.83
CA VAL A 26 -2.44 7.79 -6.45
C VAL A 26 -2.15 8.84 -5.38
N ALA A 27 -2.77 10.00 -5.47
CA ALA A 27 -2.57 11.04 -4.46
C ALA A 27 -3.01 10.56 -3.08
N LYS A 28 -4.11 9.83 -3.02
CA LYS A 28 -4.58 9.26 -1.77
C LYS A 28 -3.63 8.20 -1.25
N LEU A 29 -3.11 7.35 -2.13
CA LEU A 29 -2.15 6.33 -1.72
C LEU A 29 -0.88 6.93 -1.15
N LYS A 30 -0.39 8.01 -1.74
CA LYS A 30 0.78 8.70 -1.21
C LYS A 30 0.51 9.32 0.15
N ALA A 31 -0.67 9.93 0.32
CA ALA A 31 -1.07 10.52 1.60
C ALA A 31 -1.22 9.44 2.66
N ASP A 32 -1.83 8.31 2.30
CA ASP A 32 -1.98 7.18 3.21
C ASP A 32 -0.62 6.61 3.60
N ALA A 33 0.31 6.51 2.66
CA ALA A 33 1.65 6.03 2.94
C ALA A 33 2.37 6.95 3.92
N GLN A 34 2.28 8.26 3.73
CA GLN A 34 2.89 9.22 4.64
C GLN A 34 2.29 9.09 6.05
N LYS A 35 0.99 8.91 6.13
CA LYS A 35 0.31 8.75 7.40
C LYS A 35 0.76 7.47 8.11
N VAL A 36 0.83 6.37 7.38
CA VAL A 36 1.28 5.09 7.93
C VAL A 36 2.71 5.21 8.43
N VAL A 37 3.60 5.84 7.65
CA VAL A 37 4.98 6.05 8.05
C VAL A 37 5.05 6.86 9.34
N SER A 38 4.25 7.92 9.46
CA SER A 38 4.22 8.73 10.68
C SER A 38 3.74 7.92 11.88
N VAL A 39 2.67 7.16 11.71
CA VAL A 39 2.12 6.36 12.80
C VAL A 39 3.15 5.34 13.30
N ILE A 40 3.83 4.67 12.38
CA ILE A 40 4.83 3.68 12.74
C ILE A 40 6.02 4.35 13.44
N SER A 41 6.49 5.48 12.90
CA SER A 41 7.66 6.15 13.45
C SER A 41 7.43 6.73 14.84
N GLU A 42 6.20 7.09 15.16
CA GLU A 42 5.87 7.63 16.48
C GLU A 42 5.70 6.55 17.53
N ASP A 43 5.50 5.31 17.14
CA ASP A 43 5.26 4.21 18.07
C ASP A 43 6.44 3.25 18.01
N LYS A 44 7.18 3.19 19.12
CA LYS A 44 8.38 2.36 19.18
C LYS A 44 8.10 0.89 18.95
N ALA A 45 6.98 0.39 19.48
CA ALA A 45 6.61 -1.01 19.29
C ALA A 45 6.29 -1.31 17.82
N LYS A 46 5.62 -0.38 17.14
CA LYS A 46 5.33 -0.54 15.71
C LYS A 46 6.60 -0.46 14.87
N THR A 47 7.51 0.43 15.21
CA THR A 47 8.79 0.50 14.52
C THR A 47 9.54 -0.81 14.65
N GLN A 48 9.57 -1.40 15.83
CA GLN A 48 10.22 -2.69 16.03
C GLN A 48 9.52 -3.79 15.24
N ALA A 49 8.19 -3.80 15.19
CA ALA A 49 7.47 -4.78 14.40
C ALA A 49 7.81 -4.65 12.92
N TYR A 50 7.87 -3.43 12.41
CA TYR A 50 8.25 -3.19 11.03
C TYR A 50 9.65 -3.70 10.73
N CYS A 51 10.60 -3.42 11.60
CA CYS A 51 11.98 -3.89 11.43
C CYS A 51 12.06 -5.41 11.45
N GLN A 52 11.26 -6.07 12.28
CA GLN A 52 11.20 -7.53 12.28
C GLN A 52 10.62 -8.07 10.99
N ILE A 53 9.60 -7.42 10.44
CA ILE A 53 9.03 -7.81 9.15
C ILE A 53 10.09 -7.74 8.06
N ALA A 54 10.85 -6.67 8.00
CA ALA A 54 11.90 -6.53 7.00
C ALA A 54 12.93 -7.65 7.10
N LYS A 55 13.32 -7.98 8.33
CA LYS A 55 14.30 -9.03 8.57
C LYS A 55 13.76 -10.42 8.19
N ILE A 56 12.51 -10.68 8.57
CA ILE A 56 11.89 -11.97 8.25
C ILE A 56 11.66 -12.09 6.74
N SER A 57 11.36 -10.97 6.06
CA SER A 57 11.18 -10.99 4.60
C SER A 57 12.45 -11.45 3.89
N GLU A 58 13.62 -11.05 4.37
CA GLU A 58 14.88 -11.54 3.82
C GLU A 58 15.02 -13.05 4.02
N GLN A 59 14.58 -13.54 5.18
CA GLN A 59 14.62 -14.98 5.46
C GLN A 59 13.66 -15.75 4.56
N VAL A 60 12.49 -15.17 4.25
CA VAL A 60 11.56 -15.79 3.32
C VAL A 60 12.19 -15.94 1.93
N ASP A 61 12.86 -14.91 1.46
CA ASP A 61 13.54 -14.96 0.17
C ASP A 61 14.61 -16.05 0.16
N GLN A 62 15.35 -16.16 1.24
CA GLN A 62 16.38 -17.20 1.34
C GLN A 62 15.76 -18.60 1.36
N ALA A 63 14.68 -18.80 2.12
CA ALA A 63 13.99 -20.08 2.15
C ALA A 63 13.44 -20.45 0.78
N ALA A 64 12.94 -19.46 0.03
CA ALA A 64 12.45 -19.69 -1.31
C ALA A 64 13.57 -20.13 -2.25
N ARG A 65 14.75 -19.53 -2.13
CA ARG A 65 15.91 -19.94 -2.94
C ARG A 65 16.35 -21.36 -2.62
N GLU A 66 16.25 -21.74 -1.37
CA GLU A 66 16.60 -23.09 -0.90
C GLU A 66 15.49 -24.09 -1.15
N LYS A 67 14.36 -23.63 -1.69
CA LYS A 67 13.18 -24.43 -1.96
C LYS A 67 12.58 -25.06 -0.70
N ASP A 68 12.81 -24.44 0.44
CA ASP A 68 12.25 -24.87 1.71
C ASP A 68 10.88 -24.22 1.89
N ARG A 69 9.87 -24.84 1.31
CA ARG A 69 8.52 -24.29 1.29
C ARG A 69 7.91 -24.20 2.69
N LYS A 70 8.14 -25.20 3.51
CA LYS A 70 7.58 -25.23 4.85
C LYS A 70 8.10 -24.06 5.69
N LYS A 71 9.41 -23.83 5.61
CA LYS A 71 10.02 -22.74 6.35
C LYS A 71 9.52 -21.39 5.85
N ALA A 72 9.38 -21.25 4.53
CA ALA A 72 8.86 -20.02 3.95
C ALA A 72 7.44 -19.74 4.44
N GLU A 73 6.58 -20.75 4.50
CA GLU A 73 5.21 -20.58 4.97
C GLU A 73 5.16 -20.18 6.44
N GLU A 74 5.98 -20.77 7.27
CA GLU A 74 6.05 -20.42 8.69
C GLU A 74 6.49 -18.98 8.88
N LEU A 75 7.46 -18.53 8.09
CA LEU A 75 7.95 -17.16 8.15
C LEU A 75 6.89 -16.16 7.67
N VAL A 76 6.16 -16.52 6.63
CA VAL A 76 5.07 -15.65 6.13
C VAL A 76 3.99 -15.50 7.19
N GLN A 77 3.67 -16.54 7.93
CA GLN A 77 2.69 -16.44 9.00
C GLN A 77 3.16 -15.48 10.10
N LYS A 78 4.44 -15.51 10.42
CA LYS A 78 5.00 -14.54 11.38
C LYS A 78 4.89 -13.11 10.87
N ILE A 79 5.14 -12.90 9.59
CA ILE A 79 4.97 -11.60 8.98
C ILE A 79 3.53 -11.13 9.11
N ASN A 80 2.58 -12.01 8.84
CA ASN A 80 1.16 -11.66 8.92
C ASN A 80 0.77 -11.22 10.35
N GLU A 81 1.29 -11.90 11.34
CA GLU A 81 1.01 -11.52 12.72
C GLU A 81 1.61 -10.16 13.07
N LEU A 82 2.83 -9.90 12.61
CA LEU A 82 3.48 -8.61 12.85
C LEU A 82 2.76 -7.49 12.11
N GLU A 83 2.28 -7.76 10.90
CA GLU A 83 1.52 -6.76 10.15
C GLU A 83 0.25 -6.32 10.88
N LYS A 84 -0.39 -7.25 11.58
CA LYS A 84 -1.55 -6.91 12.38
C LYS A 84 -1.20 -5.93 13.50
N GLN A 85 -0.01 -6.02 14.04
CA GLN A 85 0.45 -5.08 15.06
C GLN A 85 0.67 -3.69 14.51
N LEU A 86 0.95 -3.57 13.22
CA LEU A 86 1.13 -2.25 12.59
C LEU A 86 -0.19 -1.51 12.40
N GLY A 87 -1.32 -2.22 12.47
CA GLY A 87 -2.61 -1.59 12.47
C GLY A 87 -3.35 -1.71 11.15
N PRO A 88 -4.65 -1.40 11.17
CA PRO A 88 -5.50 -1.56 9.98
C PRO A 88 -5.12 -0.63 8.84
N GLU A 89 -4.56 0.52 9.14
CA GLU A 89 -4.15 1.47 8.11
C GLU A 89 -3.01 0.92 7.26
N TYR A 90 -2.05 0.26 7.91
CA TYR A 90 -0.96 -0.40 7.19
C TYR A 90 -1.48 -1.53 6.31
N LEU A 91 -2.36 -2.36 6.86
CA LEU A 91 -2.93 -3.47 6.11
C LEU A 91 -3.72 -2.99 4.90
N ALA A 92 -4.50 -1.92 5.06
CA ALA A 92 -5.26 -1.36 3.96
C ALA A 92 -4.35 -0.81 2.87
N LEU A 93 -3.25 -0.18 3.26
CA LEU A 93 -2.29 0.35 2.29
C LEU A 93 -1.63 -0.77 1.50
N VAL A 94 -1.17 -1.82 2.17
CA VAL A 94 -0.54 -2.95 1.51
C VAL A 94 -1.52 -3.61 0.55
N GLU A 95 -2.76 -3.78 0.96
CA GLU A 95 -3.77 -4.36 0.10
C GLU A 95 -4.01 -3.49 -1.13
N ALA A 96 -4.09 -2.18 -0.96
CA ALA A 96 -4.29 -1.28 -2.08
C ALA A 96 -3.13 -1.29 -3.07
N LEU A 97 -1.90 -1.43 -2.55
CA LEU A 97 -0.71 -1.44 -3.41
C LEU A 97 -0.53 -2.74 -4.18
N PHE A 98 -0.80 -3.88 -3.55
CA PHE A 98 -0.44 -5.17 -4.14
C PHE A 98 -1.61 -5.96 -4.67
N ASN A 99 -2.81 -5.75 -4.14
CA ASN A 99 -3.98 -6.48 -4.62
C ASN A 99 -4.78 -5.71 -5.65
N ASN A 100 -4.53 -4.43 -5.77
CA ASN A 100 -5.18 -3.61 -6.78
C ASN A 100 -4.32 -3.63 -8.05
N ASN A 101 -4.74 -4.41 -9.03
CA ASN A 101 -3.98 -4.60 -10.26
C ASN A 101 -3.87 -3.37 -11.14
N ASN A 102 -4.49 -2.27 -10.72
CA ASN A 102 -4.47 -1.05 -11.51
C ASN A 102 -3.24 -0.19 -11.29
N MET A 103 -2.42 -0.52 -10.29
CA MET A 103 -1.22 0.26 -10.04
C MET A 103 -0.03 -0.33 -10.78
N ASP A 104 0.65 0.52 -11.54
CA ASP A 104 1.85 0.12 -12.25
C ASP A 104 3.03 0.10 -11.28
N LEU A 105 3.57 -1.08 -11.02
CA LEU A 105 4.67 -1.24 -10.10
C LEU A 105 5.97 -0.62 -10.59
N ASN A 106 6.02 -0.26 -11.87
CA ASN A 106 7.20 0.40 -12.44
C ASN A 106 7.03 1.91 -12.52
N SER A 107 5.93 2.45 -12.02
CA SER A 107 5.69 3.89 -12.09
C SER A 107 6.52 4.65 -11.06
N GLU A 108 6.76 5.92 -11.35
CA GLU A 108 7.44 6.81 -10.42
C GLU A 108 6.67 6.94 -9.11
N ASP A 109 5.34 6.90 -9.19
CA ASP A 109 4.48 7.01 -8.01
C ASP A 109 4.68 5.85 -7.07
N PHE A 110 4.80 4.64 -7.60
CA PHE A 110 5.07 3.48 -6.77
C PHE A 110 6.45 3.56 -6.13
N GLU A 111 7.46 3.98 -6.90
CA GLU A 111 8.81 4.14 -6.37
C GLU A 111 8.86 5.18 -5.25
N GLU A 112 8.08 6.24 -5.39
CA GLU A 112 8.02 7.27 -4.37
C GLU A 112 7.45 6.73 -3.06
N ILE A 113 6.39 5.92 -3.15
CA ILE A 113 5.81 5.29 -1.98
C ILE A 113 6.80 4.31 -1.34
N VAL A 114 7.45 3.49 -2.15
CA VAL A 114 8.44 2.53 -1.66
C VAL A 114 9.58 3.24 -0.96
N SER A 115 10.03 4.37 -1.50
CA SER A 115 11.15 5.10 -0.91
C SER A 115 10.82 5.65 0.48
N MET A 116 9.56 5.94 0.76
CA MET A 116 9.14 6.36 2.09
C MET A 116 9.41 5.26 3.12
N PHE A 117 9.19 4.01 2.72
CA PHE A 117 9.44 2.86 3.60
C PHE A 117 10.92 2.48 3.64
N ASP A 118 11.68 2.74 2.58
CA ASP A 118 13.12 2.46 2.58
C ASP A 118 13.84 3.25 3.66
N ARG A 119 13.37 4.41 3.99
CA ARG A 119 13.95 5.20 5.08
C ARG A 119 13.84 4.49 6.42
N PHE A 120 12.76 3.75 6.61
CA PHE A 120 12.62 2.92 7.79
C PHE A 120 13.61 1.76 7.78
N ASP A 121 13.81 1.15 6.63
CA ASP A 121 14.76 0.06 6.51
C ASP A 121 16.15 0.49 6.93
N GLU A 122 16.55 1.71 6.58
CA GLU A 122 17.83 2.23 7.02
C GLU A 122 17.90 2.39 8.53
N SER A 123 16.81 2.86 9.15
CA SER A 123 16.80 3.02 10.59
C SER A 123 16.80 1.67 11.30
N CYS A 124 16.32 0.61 10.66
CA CYS A 124 16.35 -0.74 11.24
C CYS A 124 17.76 -1.32 11.31
N ARG A 125 18.68 -0.81 10.52
CA ARG A 125 20.06 -1.32 10.50
C ARG A 125 20.92 -0.74 11.60
N HIS A 126 20.43 0.25 12.28
CA HIS A 126 21.10 0.87 13.39
C HIS A 126 20.39 0.51 14.70
#